data_41af81cc8105847c23a581709076bc16
#
_entry.id   41af81cc8105847c23a581709076bc16
#
_cell.length_a   1.000
_cell.length_b   1.000
_cell.length_c   1.000
_cell.angle_alpha   90.00
_cell.angle_beta   90.00
_cell.angle_gamma   90.00
#
_symmetry.space_group_name_H-M   'P 1'
#
loop_
_entity.id
_entity.type
_entity.pdbx_description
1 polymer ?
#
loop_
_entity_poly.entity_id
_entity_poly.type
_entity_poly.pdbx_seq_one_letter_code
_entity_poly.pdbx_strand_id
1 'polypeptide(L)'
;MFFTQKQLKAREYSPLALAYIGDSVYDLYIRTRVLEKGNRHVTDMHKNAVRFVKANAQAQSTHAIEEILTEDEMRVLKWGRNAKSNTSPKNADITDYRLATGFETLLGYLYLEGETERLSFLMEKAYAAIDKHTGVEHHMVLK
;
A
#
# COMPACT_ATOMS: atom_id res chain seq x y z
N MET A 1 -17.08 -8.20 0.57
CA MET A 1 -17.43 -6.79 0.58
C MET A 1 -17.95 -6.32 -0.79
N PHE A 2 -17.10 -6.25 -1.82
CA PHE A 2 -17.54 -5.82 -3.15
C PHE A 2 -17.70 -6.97 -4.14
N PHE A 3 -18.00 -8.17 -3.64
CA PHE A 3 -18.07 -9.37 -4.47
C PHE A 3 -19.51 -9.60 -4.91
N THR A 4 -19.70 -9.74 -6.21
CA THR A 4 -21.00 -9.99 -6.80
C THR A 4 -21.15 -11.44 -7.29
N GLN A 5 -20.03 -12.16 -7.39
CA GLN A 5 -19.98 -13.54 -7.88
C GLN A 5 -18.93 -14.33 -7.11
N LYS A 6 -19.00 -15.66 -7.25
CA LYS A 6 -17.97 -16.53 -6.69
C LYS A 6 -16.64 -16.24 -7.36
N GLN A 7 -15.61 -15.99 -6.59
CA GLN A 7 -14.27 -15.66 -7.05
C GLN A 7 -13.32 -16.83 -6.81
N LEU A 8 -12.16 -16.75 -7.43
CA LEU A 8 -11.05 -17.65 -7.13
C LEU A 8 -10.53 -17.34 -5.71
N LYS A 9 -9.85 -18.31 -5.11
CA LYS A 9 -9.10 -18.06 -3.88
C LYS A 9 -7.96 -17.12 -4.21
N ALA A 10 -7.55 -16.31 -3.22
CA ALA A 10 -6.52 -15.29 -3.47
C ALA A 10 -5.26 -15.87 -4.09
N ARG A 11 -4.83 -17.06 -3.63
CA ARG A 11 -3.60 -17.69 -4.16
C ARG A 11 -3.71 -18.17 -5.61
N GLU A 12 -4.91 -18.25 -6.14
CA GLU A 12 -5.13 -18.66 -7.53
C GLU A 12 -4.95 -17.51 -8.51
N TYR A 13 -4.84 -16.27 -8.02
CA TYR A 13 -4.53 -15.12 -8.88
C TYR A 13 -3.02 -14.96 -8.97
N SER A 14 -2.57 -14.33 -10.06
CA SER A 14 -1.17 -13.99 -10.19
C SER A 14 -0.79 -12.88 -9.21
N PRO A 15 0.50 -12.75 -8.84
CA PRO A 15 0.90 -11.68 -7.94
C PRO A 15 0.62 -10.29 -8.50
N LEU A 16 0.75 -10.10 -9.81
CA LEU A 16 0.45 -8.80 -10.43
C LEU A 16 -1.05 -8.50 -10.44
N ALA A 17 -1.91 -9.53 -10.55
CA ALA A 17 -3.35 -9.35 -10.42
C ALA A 17 -3.73 -8.94 -8.99
N LEU A 18 -3.06 -9.54 -8.00
CA LEU A 18 -3.25 -9.15 -6.60
C LEU A 18 -2.77 -7.72 -6.35
N ALA A 19 -1.63 -7.35 -6.94
CA ALA A 19 -1.11 -5.99 -6.83
C ALA A 19 -2.08 -4.98 -7.47
N TYR A 20 -2.70 -5.35 -8.58
CA TYR A 20 -3.67 -4.51 -9.27
C TYR A 20 -4.82 -4.11 -8.32
N ILE A 21 -5.38 -5.06 -7.59
CA ILE A 21 -6.45 -4.75 -6.64
C ILE A 21 -5.89 -4.09 -5.37
N GLY A 22 -4.71 -4.50 -4.92
CA GLY A 22 -4.07 -3.94 -3.75
C GLY A 22 -3.73 -2.46 -3.90
N ASP A 23 -3.35 -2.05 -5.10
CA ASP A 23 -3.12 -0.64 -5.42
C ASP A 23 -4.38 0.19 -5.14
N SER A 24 -5.53 -0.28 -5.62
CA SER A 24 -6.81 0.41 -5.40
C SER A 24 -7.22 0.41 -3.92
N VAL A 25 -6.97 -0.68 -3.22
CA VAL A 25 -7.29 -0.79 -1.79
C VAL A 25 -6.49 0.23 -0.99
N TYR A 26 -5.19 0.33 -1.24
CA TYR A 26 -4.35 1.28 -0.51
C TYR A 26 -4.67 2.71 -0.90
N ASP A 27 -4.92 2.96 -2.18
CA ASP A 27 -5.30 4.29 -2.64
C ASP A 27 -6.57 4.78 -1.95
N LEU A 28 -7.58 3.92 -1.84
CA LEU A 28 -8.82 4.25 -1.14
C LEU A 28 -8.55 4.54 0.34
N TYR A 29 -7.74 3.72 1.00
CA TYR A 29 -7.38 3.91 2.39
C TYR A 29 -6.69 5.27 2.59
N ILE A 30 -5.71 5.58 1.75
CA ILE A 30 -4.96 6.85 1.86
C ILE A 30 -5.88 8.05 1.60
N ARG A 31 -6.72 7.98 0.57
CA ARG A 31 -7.66 9.07 0.27
C ARG A 31 -8.63 9.28 1.43
N THR A 32 -9.08 8.21 2.05
CA THR A 32 -9.94 8.30 3.23
C THR A 32 -9.23 9.01 4.38
N ARG A 33 -7.96 8.66 4.64
CA ARG A 33 -7.18 9.30 5.70
C ARG A 33 -6.94 10.79 5.39
N VAL A 34 -6.67 11.12 4.13
CA VAL A 34 -6.48 12.52 3.71
C VAL A 34 -7.78 13.30 3.91
N LEU A 35 -8.91 12.72 3.51
CA LEU A 35 -10.21 13.35 3.64
C LEU A 35 -10.58 13.59 5.12
N GLU A 36 -10.24 12.66 5.99
CA GLU A 36 -10.50 12.78 7.43
C GLU A 36 -9.78 13.96 8.06
N LYS A 37 -8.69 14.42 7.47
CA LYS A 37 -7.94 15.57 7.98
C LYS A 37 -8.62 16.91 7.69
N GLY A 38 -9.65 16.92 6.86
CA GLY A 38 -10.44 18.10 6.58
C GLY A 38 -10.82 18.24 5.13
N ASN A 39 -11.91 18.95 4.90
CA ASN A 39 -12.42 19.22 3.57
C ASN A 39 -11.58 20.34 2.94
N ARG A 40 -10.79 20.00 1.95
CA ARG A 40 -9.88 20.93 1.26
C ARG A 40 -10.10 20.86 -0.24
N HIS A 41 -9.38 21.69 -0.98
CA HIS A 41 -9.39 21.60 -2.43
C HIS A 41 -8.89 20.22 -2.89
N VAL A 42 -9.54 19.67 -3.89
CA VAL A 42 -9.22 18.34 -4.44
C VAL A 42 -7.76 18.27 -4.86
N THR A 43 -7.21 19.37 -5.44
CA THR A 43 -5.81 19.42 -5.86
C THR A 43 -4.87 19.21 -4.67
N ASP A 44 -5.16 19.85 -3.55
CA ASP A 44 -4.34 19.71 -2.33
C ASP A 44 -4.44 18.31 -1.74
N MET A 45 -5.67 17.75 -1.73
CA MET A 45 -5.89 16.39 -1.25
C MET A 45 -5.14 15.38 -2.11
N HIS A 46 -5.17 15.57 -3.43
CA HIS A 46 -4.45 14.68 -4.35
C HIS A 46 -2.93 14.74 -4.12
N LYS A 47 -2.36 15.94 -3.99
CA LYS A 47 -0.93 16.09 -3.70
C LYS A 47 -0.54 15.42 -2.40
N ASN A 48 -1.39 15.54 -1.38
CA ASN A 48 -1.15 14.92 -0.09
C ASN A 48 -1.20 13.38 -0.21
N ALA A 49 -2.18 12.85 -0.93
CA ALA A 49 -2.31 11.41 -1.13
C ALA A 49 -1.10 10.80 -1.87
N VAL A 50 -0.59 11.50 -2.90
CA VAL A 50 0.55 11.03 -3.69
C VAL A 50 1.77 10.78 -2.82
N ARG A 51 1.98 11.55 -1.76
CA ARG A 51 3.11 11.37 -0.85
C ARG A 51 3.16 9.98 -0.24
N PHE A 52 2.02 9.32 -0.12
CA PHE A 52 1.90 8.00 0.50
C PHE A 52 1.91 6.87 -0.52
N VAL A 53 1.44 7.12 -1.75
CA VAL A 53 1.23 6.04 -2.72
C VAL A 53 2.33 5.94 -3.78
N LYS A 54 3.24 6.90 -3.85
CA LYS A 54 4.36 6.80 -4.78
C LYS A 54 5.30 5.65 -4.39
N ALA A 55 6.03 5.13 -5.37
CA ALA A 55 6.80 3.90 -5.19
C ALA A 55 7.82 3.97 -4.04
N ASN A 56 8.55 5.08 -3.92
CA ASN A 56 9.54 5.21 -2.83
C ASN A 56 8.88 5.27 -1.45
N ALA A 57 7.70 5.88 -1.34
CA ALA A 57 6.95 5.91 -0.09
C ALA A 57 6.44 4.51 0.26
N GLN A 58 5.90 3.79 -0.71
CA GLN A 58 5.45 2.41 -0.48
C GLN A 58 6.60 1.49 -0.12
N ALA A 59 7.78 1.67 -0.72
CA ALA A 59 8.98 0.92 -0.34
C ALA A 59 9.35 1.19 1.11
N GLN A 60 9.32 2.44 1.53
CA GLN A 60 9.58 2.83 2.92
C GLN A 60 8.55 2.24 3.87
N SER A 61 7.27 2.27 3.50
CA SER A 61 6.20 1.64 4.27
C SER A 61 6.40 0.14 4.40
N THR A 62 6.85 -0.51 3.32
CA THR A 62 7.14 -1.94 3.30
C THR A 62 8.21 -2.28 4.32
N HIS A 63 9.32 -1.53 4.33
CA HIS A 63 10.39 -1.74 5.31
C HIS A 63 9.87 -1.58 6.74
N ALA A 64 8.96 -0.64 6.96
CA ALA A 64 8.43 -0.39 8.30
C ALA A 64 7.57 -1.54 8.82
N ILE A 65 6.95 -2.33 7.95
CA ILE A 65 6.06 -3.42 8.38
C ILE A 65 6.71 -4.82 8.29
N GLU A 66 7.90 -4.94 7.70
CA GLU A 66 8.54 -6.25 7.49
C GLU A 66 8.64 -7.06 8.77
N GLU A 67 8.99 -6.44 9.89
CA GLU A 67 9.21 -7.15 11.15
C GLU A 67 7.91 -7.71 11.75
N ILE A 68 6.78 -7.16 11.40
CA ILE A 68 5.49 -7.59 11.97
C ILE A 68 4.71 -8.51 11.05
N LEU A 69 5.25 -8.83 9.88
CA LEU A 69 4.61 -9.76 8.95
C LEU A 69 4.76 -11.20 9.44
N THR A 70 3.72 -12.00 9.22
CA THR A 70 3.82 -13.45 9.41
C THR A 70 4.68 -14.04 8.29
N GLU A 71 5.12 -15.30 8.46
CA GLU A 71 5.85 -15.99 7.40
C GLU A 71 5.06 -16.06 6.10
N ASP A 72 3.77 -16.32 6.21
CA ASP A 72 2.88 -16.40 5.05
C ASP A 72 2.76 -15.05 4.35
N GLU A 73 2.58 -13.99 5.12
CA GLU A 73 2.50 -12.63 4.58
C GLU A 73 3.81 -12.23 3.89
N MET A 74 4.94 -12.54 4.51
CA MET A 74 6.24 -12.27 3.91
C MET A 74 6.42 -13.03 2.60
N ARG A 75 5.94 -14.28 2.56
CA ARG A 75 6.00 -15.09 1.34
C ARG A 75 5.21 -14.45 0.20
N VAL A 76 4.01 -13.95 0.50
CA VAL A 76 3.17 -13.27 -0.48
C VAL A 76 3.83 -11.98 -0.96
N LEU A 77 4.39 -11.20 -0.04
CA LEU A 77 5.09 -9.95 -0.38
C LEU A 77 6.26 -10.25 -1.33
N LYS A 78 7.08 -11.24 -1.00
CA LYS A 78 8.23 -11.63 -1.83
C LYS A 78 7.79 -12.14 -3.19
N TRP A 79 6.67 -12.85 -3.25
CA TRP A 79 6.11 -13.34 -4.50
C TRP A 79 5.78 -12.17 -5.44
N GLY A 80 5.16 -11.12 -4.92
CA GLY A 80 4.89 -9.91 -5.69
C GLY A 80 6.14 -9.13 -6.06
N ARG A 81 7.06 -8.98 -5.10
CA ARG A 81 8.34 -8.30 -5.33
C ARG A 81 9.14 -8.95 -6.45
N ASN A 82 9.07 -10.27 -6.55
CA ASN A 82 9.85 -11.04 -7.52
C ASN A 82 9.11 -11.28 -8.84
N ALA A 83 7.87 -10.81 -8.95
CA ALA A 83 7.10 -10.97 -10.19
C ALA A 83 7.74 -10.16 -11.32
N LYS A 84 7.77 -10.77 -12.51
CA LYS A 84 8.29 -10.07 -13.70
C LYS A 84 7.19 -9.20 -14.29
N SER A 85 7.48 -7.93 -14.44
CA SER A 85 6.60 -6.99 -15.12
C SER A 85 7.22 -6.59 -16.44
N ASN A 86 6.40 -6.44 -17.48
CA ASN A 86 6.86 -5.98 -18.79
C ASN A 86 7.10 -4.48 -18.83
N THR A 87 6.66 -3.77 -17.78
CA THR A 87 6.82 -2.32 -17.70
C THR A 87 7.52 -1.95 -16.40
N SER A 88 8.50 -1.08 -16.50
CA SER A 88 9.10 -0.43 -15.33
C SER A 88 9.09 1.07 -15.57
N PRO A 89 8.84 1.88 -14.53
CA PRO A 89 8.84 3.33 -14.68
C PRO A 89 10.23 3.80 -15.07
N LYS A 90 10.30 4.72 -16.02
CA LYS A 90 11.58 5.21 -16.55
C LYS A 90 12.43 5.94 -15.52
N ASN A 91 11.81 6.57 -14.52
CA ASN A 91 12.47 7.45 -13.57
C ASN A 91 12.36 6.98 -12.13
N ALA A 92 11.98 5.73 -11.90
CA ALA A 92 11.86 5.18 -10.55
C ALA A 92 12.98 4.17 -10.31
N ASP A 93 13.42 4.11 -9.04
CA ASP A 93 14.31 3.05 -8.59
C ASP A 93 13.60 1.72 -8.75
N ILE A 94 14.25 0.78 -9.43
CA ILE A 94 13.63 -0.51 -9.71
C ILE A 94 13.40 -1.33 -8.44
N THR A 95 14.27 -1.18 -7.44
CA THR A 95 14.11 -1.84 -6.15
C THR A 95 12.87 -1.32 -5.43
N ASP A 96 12.69 -0.01 -5.41
CA ASP A 96 11.51 0.61 -4.82
C ASP A 96 10.23 0.17 -5.53
N TYR A 97 10.27 0.13 -6.86
CA TYR A 97 9.14 -0.31 -7.66
C TYR A 97 8.75 -1.75 -7.32
N ARG A 98 9.73 -2.64 -7.21
CA ARG A 98 9.48 -4.05 -6.87
C ARG A 98 8.93 -4.22 -5.47
N LEU A 99 9.46 -3.47 -4.51
CA LEU A 99 8.94 -3.48 -3.14
C LEU A 99 7.50 -2.97 -3.09
N ALA A 100 7.22 -1.89 -3.82
CA ALA A 100 5.86 -1.36 -3.91
C ALA A 100 4.90 -2.40 -4.49
N THR A 101 5.32 -3.12 -5.54
CA THR A 101 4.52 -4.19 -6.13
C THR A 101 4.27 -5.30 -5.11
N GLY A 102 5.30 -5.69 -4.36
CA GLY A 102 5.16 -6.70 -3.30
C GLY A 102 4.18 -6.27 -2.22
N PHE A 103 4.28 -5.02 -1.80
CA PHE A 103 3.37 -4.43 -0.82
C PHE A 103 1.92 -4.49 -1.32
N GLU A 104 1.68 -4.04 -2.55
CA GLU A 104 0.35 -4.07 -3.15
C GLU A 104 -0.17 -5.50 -3.32
N THR A 105 0.71 -6.43 -3.67
CA THR A 105 0.36 -7.86 -3.78
C THR A 105 -0.15 -8.38 -2.44
N LEU A 106 0.56 -8.07 -1.36
CA LEU A 106 0.15 -8.46 -0.01
C LEU A 106 -1.21 -7.87 0.37
N LEU A 107 -1.41 -6.58 0.11
CA LEU A 107 -2.68 -5.93 0.43
C LEU A 107 -3.84 -6.53 -0.37
N GLY A 108 -3.62 -6.79 -1.66
CA GLY A 108 -4.63 -7.43 -2.49
C GLY A 108 -4.98 -8.84 -2.02
N TYR A 109 -3.95 -9.59 -1.60
CA TYR A 109 -4.13 -10.93 -1.05
C TYR A 109 -5.02 -10.88 0.21
N LEU A 110 -4.69 -10.01 1.16
CA LEU A 110 -5.45 -9.90 2.40
C LEU A 110 -6.89 -9.43 2.15
N TYR A 111 -7.06 -8.51 1.20
CA TYR A 111 -8.38 -8.04 0.82
C TYR A 111 -9.24 -9.19 0.29
N LEU A 112 -8.71 -9.96 -0.65
CA LEU A 112 -9.48 -11.06 -1.25
C LEU A 112 -9.71 -12.23 -0.30
N GLU A 113 -8.81 -12.43 0.67
CA GLU A 113 -9.00 -13.42 1.72
C GLU A 113 -10.00 -12.98 2.79
N GLY A 114 -10.46 -11.73 2.74
CA GLY A 114 -11.38 -11.21 3.73
C GLY A 114 -10.75 -10.91 5.08
N GLU A 115 -9.41 -10.79 5.12
CA GLU A 115 -8.65 -10.48 6.34
C GLU A 115 -8.69 -8.98 6.62
N THR A 116 -9.89 -8.48 6.85
CA THR A 116 -10.15 -7.04 6.94
C THR A 116 -9.42 -6.36 8.09
N GLU A 117 -9.40 -6.98 9.26
CA GLU A 117 -8.74 -6.40 10.44
C GLU A 117 -7.23 -6.37 10.26
N ARG A 118 -6.65 -7.46 9.75
CA ARG A 118 -5.21 -7.52 9.50
C ARG A 118 -4.80 -6.53 8.42
N LEU A 119 -5.58 -6.43 7.35
CA LEU A 119 -5.36 -5.47 6.28
C LEU A 119 -5.36 -4.04 6.82
N SER A 120 -6.37 -3.68 7.60
CA SER A 120 -6.45 -2.35 8.21
C SER A 120 -5.26 -2.07 9.12
N PHE A 121 -4.87 -3.04 9.93
CA PHE A 121 -3.74 -2.92 10.83
C PHE A 121 -2.44 -2.64 10.06
N LEU A 122 -2.18 -3.41 9.02
CA LEU A 122 -0.96 -3.23 8.22
C LEU A 122 -0.96 -1.90 7.47
N MET A 123 -2.10 -1.50 6.91
CA MET A 123 -2.20 -0.23 6.23
C MET A 123 -2.01 0.94 7.20
N GLU A 124 -2.53 0.82 8.40
CA GLU A 124 -2.33 1.84 9.43
C GLU A 124 -0.85 1.99 9.79
N LYS A 125 -0.14 0.86 9.95
CA LYS A 125 1.30 0.89 10.23
C LYS A 125 2.09 1.47 9.07
N ALA A 126 1.74 1.11 7.85
CA ALA A 126 2.36 1.65 6.65
C ALA A 126 2.15 3.16 6.54
N TYR A 127 0.92 3.61 6.76
CA TYR A 127 0.57 5.02 6.74
C TYR A 127 1.35 5.79 7.82
N ALA A 128 1.38 5.26 9.04
CA ALA A 128 2.04 5.91 10.17
C ALA A 128 3.54 6.11 9.93
N ALA A 129 4.18 5.20 9.22
CA ALA A 129 5.61 5.30 8.91
C ALA A 129 5.92 6.56 8.10
N ILE A 130 5.04 6.92 7.16
CA ILE A 130 5.22 8.12 6.32
C ILE A 130 4.68 9.36 7.05
N ASP A 131 3.52 9.25 7.65
CA ASP A 131 2.87 10.36 8.35
C ASP A 131 3.69 10.83 9.55
N LYS A 132 4.28 9.89 10.29
CA LYS A 132 5.11 10.21 11.45
C LYS A 132 6.29 11.09 11.06
N HIS A 133 6.94 10.79 9.93
CA HIS A 133 8.04 11.60 9.43
C HIS A 133 7.57 13.02 9.13
N THR A 134 6.44 13.15 8.42
CA THR A 134 5.82 14.43 8.09
C THR A 134 5.28 15.13 9.34
N GLY A 135 4.68 14.36 10.25
CA GLY A 135 4.10 14.88 11.49
C GLY A 135 5.14 15.52 12.40
N VAL A 136 6.34 14.97 12.46
CA VAL A 136 7.44 15.53 13.23
C VAL A 136 7.82 16.91 12.67
N GLU A 137 7.97 17.02 11.36
CA GLU A 137 8.28 18.29 10.71
C GLU A 137 7.17 19.33 10.95
N HIS A 138 5.93 18.91 10.76
CA HIS A 138 4.77 19.77 10.96
C HIS A 138 4.65 20.25 12.41
N HIS A 139 4.90 19.37 13.35
CA HIS A 139 4.85 19.67 14.77
C HIS A 139 5.93 20.67 15.16
N MET A 140 7.12 20.55 14.60
CA MET A 140 8.21 21.48 14.82
C MET A 140 7.89 22.87 14.27
N VAL A 141 7.20 22.95 13.14
CA VAL A 141 6.81 24.22 12.52
C VAL A 141 5.76 24.95 13.35
N LEU A 142 4.84 24.20 13.96
CA LEU A 142 3.76 24.79 14.77
C LEU A 142 4.22 25.28 16.15
N LYS A 143 5.37 24.86 16.57
CA LYS A 143 5.95 25.34 17.81
C LYS A 143 6.81 26.58 17.59
#